data_27726687237c5a54298afa417f71fafd
#
_entry.id   27726687237c5a54298afa417f71fafd
#
_cell.length_a   1.000
_cell.length_b   1.000
_cell.length_c   1.000
_cell.angle_alpha   90.00
_cell.angle_beta   90.00
_cell.angle_gamma   90.00
#
_symmetry.space_group_name_H-M   'P 1'
#
loop_
_entity.id
_entity.type
_entity.pdbx_description
1 polymer ?
#
loop_
_entity_poly.entity_id
_entity_poly.type
_entity_poly.pdbx_seq_one_letter_code
_entity_poly.pdbx_strand_id
1 'polypeptide(L)'
;MRIRFLIPALLAAITLPALAQDVYKIDPVHSQVGFKVRHFMAKVSGRFTKFEGTIKVDTQDISKSSVDVSIDAASVNTDNEARDKHLRSADFFEVEKFQAITFKSSSVKEVAKGKLEVTGTLTIRGVAKQVTFPITNAGTREVRPGKVVGGFIDGALRINRMDFGVKYGPAVVGEDVDIELNVEAAKQ
;
A
#
# COMPACT_ATOMS: atom_id res chain seq x y z
N MET A 1 -24.80 68.91 14.86
CA MET A 1 -25.08 67.82 13.95
C MET A 1 -23.76 67.07 13.72
N ARG A 2 -23.55 65.91 14.34
CA ARG A 2 -22.28 65.17 14.30
C ARG A 2 -22.47 63.98 13.31
N ILE A 3 -21.83 64.05 12.17
CA ILE A 3 -21.84 63.01 11.14
C ILE A 3 -20.82 61.97 11.54
N ARG A 4 -21.30 60.73 11.86
CA ARG A 4 -20.45 59.53 12.10
C ARG A 4 -20.22 58.84 10.78
N PHE A 5 -18.97 58.87 10.27
CA PHE A 5 -18.54 58.03 9.17
C PHE A 5 -18.34 56.62 9.65
N LEU A 6 -19.15 55.68 9.18
CA LEU A 6 -18.95 54.22 9.31
C LEU A 6 -18.00 53.78 8.21
N ILE A 7 -16.80 53.35 8.58
CA ILE A 7 -15.84 52.72 7.67
C ILE A 7 -16.21 51.25 7.60
N PRO A 8 -16.57 50.67 6.43
CA PRO A 8 -16.80 49.23 6.34
C PRO A 8 -15.44 48.53 6.39
N ALA A 9 -15.26 47.67 7.38
CA ALA A 9 -14.12 46.75 7.45
C ALA A 9 -14.26 45.68 6.37
N LEU A 10 -13.45 45.77 5.33
CA LEU A 10 -13.35 44.76 4.29
C LEU A 10 -12.60 43.54 4.84
N LEU A 11 -13.32 42.49 5.18
CA LEU A 11 -12.73 41.21 5.57
C LEU A 11 -12.16 40.51 4.33
N ALA A 12 -10.86 40.62 4.10
CA ALA A 12 -10.18 39.89 3.06
C ALA A 12 -10.12 38.40 3.46
N ALA A 13 -10.90 37.58 2.82
CA ALA A 13 -10.81 36.12 2.94
C ALA A 13 -9.49 35.67 2.32
N ILE A 14 -8.52 35.29 3.16
CA ILE A 14 -7.28 34.65 2.72
C ILE A 14 -7.64 33.22 2.32
N THR A 15 -7.83 32.97 1.02
CA THR A 15 -7.92 31.63 0.48
C THR A 15 -6.51 31.05 0.47
N LEU A 16 -6.20 30.18 1.44
CA LEU A 16 -4.99 29.36 1.40
C LEU A 16 -5.08 28.46 0.16
N PRO A 17 -4.04 28.43 -0.72
CA PRO A 17 -4.03 27.47 -1.81
C PRO A 17 -4.11 26.06 -1.21
N ALA A 18 -5.10 25.30 -1.61
CA ALA A 18 -5.13 23.88 -1.33
C ALA A 18 -3.89 23.26 -2.01
N LEU A 19 -2.93 22.78 -1.22
CA LEU A 19 -1.76 22.08 -1.72
C LEU A 19 -2.28 20.87 -2.50
N ALA A 20 -2.12 20.92 -3.82
CA ALA A 20 -2.60 19.85 -4.69
C ALA A 20 -1.69 18.64 -4.53
N GLN A 21 -2.19 17.61 -3.85
CA GLN A 21 -1.52 16.31 -3.82
C GLN A 21 -1.65 15.65 -5.19
N ASP A 22 -0.56 15.13 -5.71
CA ASP A 22 -0.58 14.29 -6.89
C ASP A 22 -1.21 12.95 -6.54
N VAL A 23 -2.28 12.58 -7.22
CA VAL A 23 -3.01 11.33 -7.01
C VAL A 23 -2.60 10.33 -8.07
N TYR A 24 -2.18 9.15 -7.65
CA TYR A 24 -1.81 8.04 -8.51
C TYR A 24 -2.71 6.84 -8.25
N LYS A 25 -3.14 6.17 -9.32
CA LYS A 25 -3.81 4.85 -9.25
C LYS A 25 -2.81 3.76 -9.61
N ILE A 26 -2.72 2.74 -8.77
CA ILE A 26 -1.85 1.58 -9.00
C ILE A 26 -2.26 0.90 -10.29
N ASP A 27 -1.27 0.61 -11.14
CA ASP A 27 -1.42 -0.19 -12.35
C ASP A 27 -1.09 -1.65 -12.03
N PRO A 28 -2.08 -2.55 -11.89
CA PRO A 28 -1.84 -3.94 -11.51
C PRO A 28 -1.14 -4.76 -12.59
N VAL A 29 -1.13 -4.27 -13.84
CA VAL A 29 -0.44 -4.96 -14.96
C VAL A 29 1.07 -4.80 -14.87
N HIS A 30 1.54 -3.63 -14.39
CA HIS A 30 2.96 -3.31 -14.25
C HIS A 30 3.43 -3.27 -12.79
N SER A 31 2.63 -3.85 -11.89
CA SER A 31 2.95 -3.89 -10.46
C SER A 31 2.96 -5.33 -9.93
N GLN A 32 3.66 -5.52 -8.83
CA GLN A 32 3.75 -6.81 -8.16
C GLN A 32 3.57 -6.66 -6.65
N VAL A 33 2.67 -7.48 -6.10
CA VAL A 33 2.55 -7.77 -4.67
C VAL A 33 2.94 -9.23 -4.47
N GLY A 34 4.20 -9.46 -4.16
CA GLY A 34 4.80 -10.78 -4.03
C GLY A 34 5.05 -11.16 -2.59
N PHE A 35 5.20 -12.47 -2.35
CA PHE A 35 5.62 -12.99 -1.05
C PHE A 35 6.48 -14.25 -1.18
N LYS A 36 7.28 -14.51 -0.14
CA LYS A 36 8.06 -15.74 0.01
C LYS A 36 7.87 -16.29 1.41
N VAL A 37 7.68 -17.59 1.52
CA VAL A 37 7.55 -18.30 2.80
C VAL A 37 8.36 -19.60 2.75
N ARG A 38 8.98 -19.97 3.88
CA ARG A 38 9.66 -21.26 4.00
C ARG A 38 8.65 -22.40 4.01
N HIS A 39 8.93 -23.46 3.25
CA HIS A 39 8.22 -24.73 3.29
C HIS A 39 9.26 -25.84 3.43
N PHE A 40 9.28 -26.54 4.57
CA PHE A 40 10.37 -27.46 4.96
C PHE A 40 11.75 -26.79 4.81
N MET A 41 12.48 -27.17 3.78
CA MET A 41 13.88 -26.78 3.53
C MET A 41 14.01 -25.69 2.43
N ALA A 42 12.94 -25.42 1.68
CA ALA A 42 12.96 -24.47 0.56
C ALA A 42 12.00 -23.28 0.80
N LYS A 43 12.13 -22.23 0.01
CA LYS A 43 11.16 -21.13 -0.03
C LYS A 43 10.18 -21.33 -1.18
N VAL A 44 8.91 -21.16 -0.91
CA VAL A 44 7.84 -21.04 -1.89
C VAL A 44 7.58 -19.57 -2.13
N SER A 45 7.53 -19.16 -3.39
CA SER A 45 7.12 -17.82 -3.81
C SER A 45 5.67 -17.83 -4.27
N GLY A 46 5.00 -16.71 -4.07
CA GLY A 46 3.66 -16.46 -4.59
C GLY A 46 3.44 -14.97 -4.79
N ARG A 47 2.30 -14.63 -5.39
CA ARG A 47 1.85 -13.26 -5.63
C ARG A 47 0.33 -13.18 -5.53
N PHE A 48 -0.17 -11.98 -5.37
CA PHE A 48 -1.58 -11.68 -5.61
C PHE A 48 -1.74 -11.06 -6.99
N THR A 49 -2.72 -11.55 -7.75
CA THR A 49 -2.92 -11.14 -9.15
C THR A 49 -3.98 -10.06 -9.31
N LYS A 50 -4.77 -9.78 -8.24
CA LYS A 50 -5.80 -8.74 -8.24
C LYS A 50 -5.62 -7.85 -7.02
N PHE A 51 -5.33 -6.62 -7.27
CA PHE A 51 -5.23 -5.56 -6.26
C PHE A 51 -5.46 -4.20 -6.90
N GLU A 52 -5.83 -3.25 -6.09
CA GLU A 52 -6.00 -1.87 -6.48
C GLU A 52 -5.52 -0.96 -5.35
N GLY A 53 -5.25 0.29 -5.66
CA GLY A 53 -4.86 1.25 -4.65
C GLY A 53 -4.69 2.65 -5.17
N THR A 54 -4.60 3.57 -4.22
CA THR A 54 -4.35 4.99 -4.47
C THR A 54 -3.14 5.43 -3.67
N ILE A 55 -2.22 6.11 -4.34
CA ILE A 55 -1.07 6.76 -3.72
C ILE A 55 -1.27 8.27 -3.91
N LYS A 56 -1.27 9.02 -2.81
CA LYS A 56 -1.29 10.48 -2.84
C LYS A 56 0.08 10.97 -2.44
N VAL A 57 0.71 11.75 -3.31
CA VAL A 57 2.05 12.29 -3.10
C VAL A 57 1.95 13.79 -2.93
N ASP A 58 2.34 14.29 -1.76
CA ASP A 58 2.57 15.70 -1.55
C ASP A 58 4.03 16.01 -1.89
N THR A 59 4.26 16.73 -2.98
CA THR A 59 5.60 17.02 -3.49
C THR A 59 6.34 18.09 -2.71
N GLN A 60 5.65 18.84 -1.85
CA GLN A 60 6.24 19.86 -1.00
C GLN A 60 6.52 19.37 0.41
N ASP A 61 5.66 18.45 0.89
CA ASP A 61 5.79 17.86 2.23
C ASP A 61 5.41 16.36 2.16
N ILE A 62 6.42 15.53 1.95
CA ILE A 62 6.23 14.07 1.79
C ILE A 62 5.51 13.43 2.98
N SER A 63 5.58 14.04 4.16
CA SER A 63 4.90 13.53 5.36
C SER A 63 3.37 13.58 5.26
N LYS A 64 2.84 14.37 4.33
CA LYS A 64 1.40 14.45 4.02
C LYS A 64 0.95 13.45 2.96
N SER A 65 1.89 12.69 2.39
CA SER A 65 1.60 11.62 1.45
C SER A 65 0.87 10.46 2.11
N SER A 66 0.11 9.70 1.33
CA SER A 66 -0.63 8.56 1.85
C SER A 66 -0.78 7.45 0.81
N VAL A 67 -0.97 6.23 1.31
CA VAL A 67 -1.20 5.02 0.52
C VAL A 67 -2.41 4.28 1.07
N ASP A 68 -3.31 3.85 0.18
CA ASP A 68 -4.46 3.01 0.50
C ASP A 68 -4.54 1.89 -0.56
N VAL A 69 -4.46 0.63 -0.13
CA VAL A 69 -4.40 -0.55 -1.01
C VAL A 69 -5.40 -1.60 -0.54
N SER A 70 -6.08 -2.21 -1.49
CA SER A 70 -6.93 -3.38 -1.30
C SER A 70 -6.49 -4.50 -2.24
N ILE A 71 -6.29 -5.70 -1.71
CA ILE A 71 -5.85 -6.90 -2.41
C ILE A 71 -6.95 -7.95 -2.29
N ASP A 72 -7.41 -8.52 -3.40
CA ASP A 72 -8.32 -9.67 -3.40
C ASP A 72 -7.57 -10.90 -2.87
N ALA A 73 -7.92 -11.36 -1.68
CA ALA A 73 -7.26 -12.51 -1.05
C ALA A 73 -7.42 -13.81 -1.86
N ALA A 74 -8.52 -13.94 -2.63
CA ALA A 74 -8.75 -15.08 -3.50
C ALA A 74 -7.82 -15.12 -4.72
N SER A 75 -7.18 -13.99 -5.04
CA SER A 75 -6.26 -13.86 -6.17
C SER A 75 -4.85 -14.42 -5.91
N VAL A 76 -4.64 -15.05 -4.76
CA VAL A 76 -3.36 -15.72 -4.44
C VAL A 76 -3.00 -16.74 -5.51
N ASN A 77 -1.76 -16.65 -5.98
CA ASN A 77 -1.21 -17.50 -7.02
C ASN A 77 0.24 -17.87 -6.68
N THR A 78 0.51 -19.15 -6.61
CA THR A 78 1.83 -19.73 -6.35
C THR A 78 2.28 -20.64 -7.48
N ASP A 79 1.63 -20.54 -8.65
CA ASP A 79 1.82 -21.39 -9.82
C ASP A 79 1.58 -22.90 -9.53
N ASN A 80 0.67 -23.17 -8.55
CA ASN A 80 0.22 -24.52 -8.19
C ASN A 80 -1.24 -24.48 -7.72
N GLU A 81 -2.15 -24.96 -8.53
CA GLU A 81 -3.60 -24.86 -8.29
C GLU A 81 -4.07 -25.53 -6.98
N ALA A 82 -3.53 -26.70 -6.65
CA ALA A 82 -3.90 -27.41 -5.43
C ALA A 82 -3.47 -26.62 -4.17
N ARG A 83 -2.28 -26.03 -4.20
CA ARG A 83 -1.80 -25.16 -3.13
C ARG A 83 -2.60 -23.87 -3.05
N ASP A 84 -2.90 -23.25 -4.17
CA ASP A 84 -3.68 -22.00 -4.22
C ASP A 84 -5.10 -22.23 -3.67
N LYS A 85 -5.73 -23.37 -4.00
CA LYS A 85 -7.01 -23.77 -3.43
C LYS A 85 -6.93 -23.92 -1.90
N HIS A 86 -5.85 -24.53 -1.39
CA HIS A 86 -5.64 -24.69 0.05
C HIS A 86 -5.38 -23.34 0.73
N LEU A 87 -4.61 -22.45 0.10
CA LEU A 87 -4.38 -21.09 0.62
C LEU A 87 -5.67 -20.28 0.76
N ARG A 88 -6.66 -20.50 -0.11
CA ARG A 88 -7.99 -19.84 -0.02
C ARG A 88 -8.87 -20.40 1.09
N SER A 89 -8.60 -21.60 1.59
CA SER A 89 -9.44 -22.27 2.60
C SER A 89 -9.33 -21.64 4.00
N ALA A 90 -10.15 -22.14 4.92
CA ALA A 90 -10.16 -21.73 6.33
C ALA A 90 -8.82 -21.97 7.07
N ASP A 91 -7.99 -22.86 6.57
CA ASP A 91 -6.65 -23.12 7.12
C ASP A 91 -5.70 -21.92 6.95
N PHE A 92 -5.92 -21.10 5.90
CA PHE A 92 -5.06 -19.95 5.58
C PHE A 92 -5.86 -18.64 5.51
N PHE A 93 -6.20 -18.16 4.31
CA PHE A 93 -6.82 -16.84 4.14
C PHE A 93 -8.31 -16.81 4.45
N GLU A 94 -9.03 -17.97 4.41
CA GLU A 94 -10.48 -18.06 4.64
C GLU A 94 -11.26 -17.03 3.80
N VAL A 95 -11.02 -17.06 2.49
CA VAL A 95 -11.46 -16.00 1.56
C VAL A 95 -12.96 -15.81 1.49
N GLU A 96 -13.75 -16.85 1.80
CA GLU A 96 -15.21 -16.76 1.90
C GLU A 96 -15.66 -15.76 2.97
N LYS A 97 -14.86 -15.60 4.03
CA LYS A 97 -15.13 -14.69 5.13
C LYS A 97 -14.33 -13.40 5.05
N PHE A 98 -13.08 -13.49 4.61
CA PHE A 98 -12.12 -12.39 4.55
C PHE A 98 -11.66 -12.18 3.11
N GLN A 99 -12.47 -11.48 2.33
CA GLN A 99 -12.26 -11.32 0.89
C GLN A 99 -11.05 -10.44 0.56
N ALA A 100 -10.70 -9.48 1.44
CA ALA A 100 -9.64 -8.52 1.17
C ALA A 100 -8.53 -8.55 2.22
N ILE A 101 -7.29 -8.34 1.73
CA ILE A 101 -6.15 -7.89 2.51
C ILE A 101 -6.03 -6.40 2.24
N THR A 102 -5.93 -5.56 3.29
CA THR A 102 -5.87 -4.12 3.12
C THR A 102 -4.66 -3.50 3.81
N PHE A 103 -4.14 -2.44 3.21
CA PHE A 103 -3.13 -1.61 3.86
C PHE A 103 -3.53 -0.14 3.75
N LYS A 104 -3.47 0.58 4.87
CA LYS A 104 -3.69 2.03 4.92
C LYS A 104 -2.58 2.70 5.71
N SER A 105 -1.84 3.59 5.05
CA SER A 105 -0.75 4.32 5.72
C SER A 105 -1.28 5.29 6.77
N SER A 106 -0.51 5.45 7.83
CA SER A 106 -0.69 6.47 8.86
C SER A 106 0.44 7.51 8.85
N SER A 107 1.59 7.16 8.25
CA SER A 107 2.75 8.05 8.16
C SER A 107 3.63 7.65 6.97
N VAL A 108 4.17 8.66 6.30
CA VAL A 108 5.23 8.51 5.30
C VAL A 108 6.38 9.43 5.69
N LYS A 109 7.61 8.91 5.72
CA LYS A 109 8.80 9.69 6.04
C LYS A 109 9.85 9.49 4.97
N GLU A 110 10.50 10.54 4.53
CA GLU A 110 11.70 10.43 3.72
C GLU A 110 12.92 10.32 4.65
N VAL A 111 13.60 9.17 4.59
CA VAL A 111 14.79 8.88 5.42
C VAL A 111 16.09 9.19 4.68
N ALA A 112 16.04 9.19 3.36
CA ALA A 112 17.09 9.69 2.45
C ALA A 112 16.42 10.03 1.12
N LYS A 113 17.08 10.78 0.24
CA LYS A 113 16.51 11.19 -1.06
C LYS A 113 15.90 10.00 -1.82
N GLY A 114 14.59 10.04 -2.01
CA GLY A 114 13.81 9.00 -2.67
C GLY A 114 13.64 7.70 -1.85
N LYS A 115 14.21 7.59 -0.64
CA LYS A 115 14.03 6.45 0.25
C LYS A 115 12.99 6.80 1.30
N LEU A 116 11.88 6.10 1.26
CA LEU A 116 10.74 6.36 2.13
C LEU A 116 10.60 5.22 3.16
N GLU A 117 10.15 5.58 4.33
CA GLU A 117 9.63 4.67 5.34
C GLU A 117 8.13 4.89 5.45
N VAL A 118 7.35 3.85 5.18
CA VAL A 118 5.89 3.89 5.21
C VAL A 118 5.39 3.09 6.40
N THR A 119 4.68 3.75 7.30
CA THR A 119 4.01 3.10 8.44
C THR A 119 2.50 3.11 8.21
N GLY A 120 1.84 2.00 8.55
CA GLY A 120 0.39 1.90 8.38
C GLY A 120 -0.20 0.64 9.00
N THR A 121 -1.50 0.51 8.84
CA THR A 121 -2.26 -0.66 9.30
C THR A 121 -2.41 -1.66 8.17
N LEU A 122 -1.82 -2.83 8.33
CA LEU A 122 -2.03 -4.01 7.49
C LEU A 122 -3.11 -4.88 8.13
N THR A 123 -4.14 -5.23 7.36
CA THR A 123 -5.20 -6.13 7.81
C THR A 123 -5.19 -7.40 6.97
N ILE A 124 -5.00 -8.54 7.61
CA ILE A 124 -5.07 -9.87 6.99
C ILE A 124 -6.04 -10.71 7.81
N ARG A 125 -6.98 -11.39 7.15
CA ARG A 125 -7.95 -12.27 7.83
C ARG A 125 -8.70 -11.56 8.98
N GLY A 126 -9.04 -10.28 8.78
CA GLY A 126 -9.73 -9.45 9.77
C GLY A 126 -8.87 -8.98 10.96
N VAL A 127 -7.59 -9.40 11.04
CA VAL A 127 -6.66 -8.95 12.09
C VAL A 127 -5.83 -7.78 11.58
N ALA A 128 -5.93 -6.65 12.26
CA ALA A 128 -5.21 -5.42 11.95
C ALA A 128 -3.93 -5.29 12.79
N LYS A 129 -2.80 -5.01 12.15
CA LYS A 129 -1.51 -4.76 12.80
C LYS A 129 -0.84 -3.55 12.19
N GLN A 130 -0.16 -2.76 13.02
CA GLN A 130 0.72 -1.71 12.53
C GLN A 130 2.01 -2.34 11.99
N VAL A 131 2.40 -1.94 10.80
CA VAL A 131 3.64 -2.35 10.15
C VAL A 131 4.37 -1.14 9.61
N THR A 132 5.70 -1.27 9.46
CA THR A 132 6.55 -0.24 8.86
C THR A 132 7.49 -0.92 7.87
N PHE A 133 7.63 -0.34 6.68
CA PHE A 133 8.52 -0.88 5.66
C PHE A 133 9.19 0.23 4.84
N PRO A 134 10.42 -0.02 4.36
CA PRO A 134 11.07 0.86 3.41
C PRO A 134 10.48 0.66 2.01
N ILE A 135 10.48 1.75 1.23
CA ILE A 135 10.19 1.71 -0.20
C ILE A 135 10.96 2.83 -0.90
N THR A 136 11.35 2.62 -2.15
CA THR A 136 12.04 3.62 -2.95
C THR A 136 11.04 4.31 -3.87
N ASN A 137 10.90 5.64 -3.76
CA ASN A 137 10.27 6.45 -4.78
C ASN A 137 11.27 6.64 -5.93
N ALA A 138 11.07 5.94 -7.02
CA ALA A 138 11.92 5.98 -8.21
C ALA A 138 11.67 7.25 -9.07
N GLY A 139 10.75 8.10 -8.62
CA GLY A 139 10.34 9.31 -9.34
C GLY A 139 9.20 9.07 -10.32
N THR A 140 9.01 10.04 -11.20
CA THR A 140 7.92 10.04 -12.18
C THR A 140 8.46 10.19 -13.60
N ARG A 141 7.73 9.64 -14.56
CA ARG A 141 8.04 9.78 -15.99
C ARG A 141 6.77 9.98 -16.81
N GLU A 142 6.84 10.92 -17.75
CA GLU A 142 5.83 11.02 -18.79
C GLU A 142 6.11 9.96 -19.85
N VAL A 143 5.20 9.00 -20.02
CA VAL A 143 5.34 7.87 -20.97
C VAL A 143 4.69 8.14 -22.32
N ARG A 144 3.77 9.10 -22.37
CA ARG A 144 3.15 9.69 -23.56
C ARG A 144 2.48 11.02 -23.16
N PRO A 145 2.18 11.94 -24.12
CA PRO A 145 1.58 13.23 -23.81
C PRO A 145 0.39 13.13 -22.86
N GLY A 146 0.49 13.78 -21.70
CA GLY A 146 -0.53 13.80 -20.66
C GLY A 146 -0.61 12.53 -19.79
N LYS A 147 0.21 11.49 -20.03
CA LYS A 147 0.25 10.29 -19.18
C LYS A 147 1.55 10.22 -18.37
N VAL A 148 1.47 10.55 -17.10
CA VAL A 148 2.58 10.46 -16.14
C VAL A 148 2.43 9.19 -15.29
N VAL A 149 3.51 8.45 -15.11
CA VAL A 149 3.58 7.30 -14.20
C VAL A 149 4.61 7.56 -13.11
N GLY A 150 4.35 7.06 -11.91
CA GLY A 150 5.26 7.06 -10.77
C GLY A 150 5.68 5.64 -10.43
N GLY A 151 6.96 5.45 -10.07
CA GLY A 151 7.52 4.18 -9.65
C GLY A 151 7.77 4.15 -8.15
N PHE A 152 7.33 3.07 -7.47
CA PHE A 152 7.57 2.79 -6.06
C PHE A 152 8.08 1.36 -5.96
N ILE A 153 9.40 1.20 -5.79
CA ILE A 153 10.09 -0.07 -5.96
C ILE A 153 10.86 -0.47 -4.70
N ASP A 154 11.31 -1.73 -4.66
CA ASP A 154 12.10 -2.30 -3.58
C ASP A 154 11.41 -2.24 -2.21
N GLY A 155 10.07 -2.22 -2.19
CA GLY A 155 9.32 -2.32 -0.94
C GLY A 155 9.52 -3.71 -0.34
N ALA A 156 9.98 -3.78 0.93
CA ALA A 156 10.27 -5.02 1.62
C ALA A 156 9.70 -5.02 3.03
N LEU A 157 8.88 -6.02 3.34
CA LEU A 157 8.27 -6.18 4.64
C LEU A 157 8.33 -7.65 5.06
N ARG A 158 8.76 -7.92 6.30
CA ARG A 158 8.63 -9.24 6.92
C ARG A 158 7.54 -9.19 7.98
N ILE A 159 6.62 -10.14 7.92
CA ILE A 159 5.57 -10.33 8.93
C ILE A 159 5.61 -11.76 9.48
N ASN A 160 5.14 -11.93 10.72
CA ASN A 160 4.79 -13.25 11.23
C ASN A 160 3.31 -13.51 10.90
N ARG A 161 3.04 -14.54 10.07
CA ARG A 161 1.66 -14.91 9.67
C ARG A 161 0.78 -15.34 10.82
N MET A 162 1.37 -15.87 11.89
CA MET A 162 0.64 -16.31 13.07
C MET A 162 -0.05 -15.15 13.78
N ASP A 163 0.57 -13.94 13.73
CA ASP A 163 0.02 -12.70 14.29
C ASP A 163 -1.28 -12.26 13.62
N PHE A 164 -1.52 -12.73 12.39
CA PHE A 164 -2.73 -12.47 11.62
C PHE A 164 -3.72 -13.63 11.63
N GLY A 165 -3.51 -14.61 12.51
CA GLY A 165 -4.40 -15.77 12.65
C GLY A 165 -4.25 -16.83 11.56
N VAL A 166 -3.24 -16.76 10.69
CA VAL A 166 -2.92 -17.79 9.70
C VAL A 166 -2.01 -18.82 10.35
N LYS A 167 -2.60 -19.81 11.03
CA LYS A 167 -1.90 -20.69 11.98
C LYS A 167 -1.65 -22.12 11.48
N TYR A 168 -2.11 -22.49 10.29
CA TYR A 168 -1.97 -23.85 9.78
C TYR A 168 -0.50 -24.28 9.61
N GLY A 169 -0.20 -25.51 9.98
CA GLY A 169 1.03 -26.25 9.68
C GLY A 169 2.35 -25.58 10.10
N PRO A 170 2.52 -25.12 11.35
CA PRO A 170 3.73 -24.37 11.77
C PRO A 170 5.01 -25.23 11.69
N ALA A 171 4.90 -26.55 11.78
CA ALA A 171 6.04 -27.45 11.63
C ALA A 171 6.55 -27.53 10.17
N VAL A 172 5.69 -27.23 9.21
CA VAL A 172 5.94 -27.37 7.76
C VAL A 172 6.14 -26.02 7.09
N VAL A 173 5.24 -25.09 7.39
CA VAL A 173 5.21 -23.73 6.80
C VAL A 173 5.79 -22.74 7.80
N GLY A 174 6.82 -22.03 7.40
CA GLY A 174 7.46 -21.00 8.22
C GLY A 174 6.47 -19.94 8.71
N GLU A 175 6.74 -19.39 9.87
CA GLU A 175 5.93 -18.33 10.45
C GLU A 175 6.17 -16.98 9.77
N ASP A 176 7.44 -16.73 9.43
CA ASP A 176 7.85 -15.50 8.74
C ASP A 176 7.51 -15.57 7.26
N VAL A 177 6.91 -14.49 6.76
CA VAL A 177 6.62 -14.24 5.36
C VAL A 177 7.34 -12.97 4.92
N ASP A 178 8.21 -13.10 3.92
CA ASP A 178 8.86 -11.98 3.26
C ASP A 178 7.91 -11.45 2.17
N ILE A 179 7.54 -10.17 2.22
CA ILE A 179 6.66 -9.49 1.26
C ILE A 179 7.54 -8.57 0.41
N GLU A 180 7.34 -8.59 -0.90
CA GLU A 180 8.06 -7.78 -1.88
C GLU A 180 7.05 -6.95 -2.69
N LEU A 181 7.30 -5.64 -2.78
CA LEU A 181 6.43 -4.68 -3.43
C LEU A 181 7.19 -3.94 -4.52
N ASN A 182 6.69 -4.00 -5.76
CA ASN A 182 7.12 -3.19 -6.88
C ASN A 182 5.87 -2.64 -7.56
N VAL A 183 5.73 -1.32 -7.56
CA VAL A 183 4.49 -0.65 -7.98
C VAL A 183 4.79 0.42 -9.01
N GLU A 184 4.09 0.33 -10.14
CA GLU A 184 3.89 1.43 -11.06
C GLU A 184 2.48 2.00 -10.87
N ALA A 185 2.33 3.32 -10.89
CA ALA A 185 1.04 3.96 -10.68
C ALA A 185 0.86 5.14 -11.64
N ALA A 186 -0.32 5.22 -12.25
CA ALA A 186 -0.66 6.28 -13.19
C ALA A 186 -1.23 7.51 -12.46
N LYS A 187 -0.67 8.69 -12.75
CA LYS A 187 -1.18 9.97 -12.26
C LYS A 187 -2.58 10.23 -12.85
N GLN A 188 -3.49 10.71 -11.99
CA GLN A 188 -4.88 11.02 -12.34
C GLN A 188 -5.04 12.48 -12.73
#